data_7be56ecfc316c69b8061c004b2c25ac7
#
_entry.id   7be56ecfc316c69b8061c004b2c25ac7
#
_cell.length_a   1.000
_cell.length_b   1.000
_cell.length_c   1.000
_cell.angle_alpha   90.00
_cell.angle_beta   90.00
_cell.angle_gamma   90.00
#
_symmetry.space_group_name_H-M   'P 1'
#
loop_
_entity.id
_entity.type
_entity.pdbx_description
1 polymer ?
#
loop_
_entity_poly.entity_id
_entity_poly.type
_entity_poly.pdbx_seq_one_letter_code
_entity_poly.pdbx_strand_id
1 'polypeptide(L)'
;MMDAVMLAAIGAVLLLLGAAAVATGVLPAADALAIVDRVWPILVAVVAVTVVAELCAKAGVFDAVSARLAGWSRGRVIVLWLMIALFATVVTAFLSLDTTAVLLTPVVVAVARANGLPPLPFAFTTVWLANTASLFLPISNLTNLLAAHRLGHGADT
;
A
#
# COMPACT_ATOMS: atom_id res chain seq x y z
N MET A 1 -21.86 4.93 -2.78
CA MET A 1 -20.96 3.79 -2.44
C MET A 1 -20.94 2.93 -3.70
N MET A 2 -19.81 2.84 -4.35
CA MET A 2 -19.68 2.02 -5.56
C MET A 2 -19.74 0.56 -5.12
N ASP A 3 -20.71 -0.19 -5.58
CA ASP A 3 -20.91 -1.58 -5.17
C ASP A 3 -19.73 -2.44 -5.67
N ALA A 4 -19.31 -3.40 -4.86
CA ALA A 4 -18.20 -4.32 -5.20
C ALA A 4 -18.44 -5.01 -6.56
N VAL A 5 -19.70 -5.25 -6.91
CA VAL A 5 -20.13 -5.80 -8.20
C VAL A 5 -19.80 -4.85 -9.36
N MET A 6 -19.99 -3.54 -9.18
CA MET A 6 -19.68 -2.55 -10.21
C MET A 6 -18.16 -2.43 -10.45
N LEU A 7 -17.36 -2.47 -9.38
CA LEU A 7 -15.89 -2.49 -9.50
C LEU A 7 -15.39 -3.76 -10.19
N ALA A 8 -15.96 -4.92 -9.83
CA ALA A 8 -15.64 -6.18 -10.48
C ALA A 8 -16.03 -6.19 -11.96
N ALA A 9 -17.19 -5.63 -12.31
CA ALA A 9 -17.63 -5.51 -13.68
C ALA A 9 -16.72 -4.59 -14.52
N ILE A 10 -16.31 -3.45 -13.95
CA ILE A 10 -15.35 -2.55 -14.62
C ILE A 10 -14.01 -3.26 -14.83
N GLY A 11 -13.49 -3.97 -13.81
CA GLY A 11 -12.26 -4.73 -13.92
C GLY A 11 -12.33 -5.83 -14.99
N ALA A 12 -13.45 -6.56 -15.06
CA ALA A 12 -13.67 -7.58 -16.08
C ALA A 12 -13.73 -7.00 -17.50
N VAL A 13 -14.42 -5.88 -17.69
CA VAL A 13 -14.48 -5.18 -18.98
C VAL A 13 -13.09 -4.70 -19.40
N LEU A 14 -12.31 -4.10 -18.51
CA LEU A 14 -10.95 -3.65 -18.83
C LEU A 14 -10.03 -4.82 -19.18
N LEU A 15 -10.17 -5.95 -18.51
CA LEU A 15 -9.38 -7.15 -18.78
C LEU A 15 -9.75 -7.74 -20.15
N LEU A 16 -11.03 -7.78 -20.49
CA LEU A 16 -11.49 -8.21 -21.82
C LEU A 16 -11.01 -7.29 -22.93
N LEU A 17 -11.03 -5.98 -22.73
CA LEU A 17 -10.49 -5.02 -23.68
C LEU A 17 -8.98 -5.18 -23.87
N GLY A 18 -8.24 -5.41 -22.79
CA GLY A 18 -6.80 -5.71 -22.86
C GLY A 18 -6.52 -6.99 -23.63
N ALA A 19 -7.27 -8.06 -23.36
CA ALA A 19 -7.16 -9.33 -24.09
C ALA A 19 -7.49 -9.16 -25.57
N ALA A 20 -8.51 -8.40 -25.93
CA ALA A 20 -8.86 -8.08 -27.31
C ALA A 20 -7.75 -7.27 -28.01
N ALA A 21 -7.12 -6.31 -27.32
CA ALA A 21 -6.01 -5.54 -27.86
C ALA A 21 -4.79 -6.41 -28.20
N VAL A 22 -4.51 -7.42 -27.38
CA VAL A 22 -3.46 -8.40 -27.66
C VAL A 22 -3.86 -9.31 -28.82
N ALA A 23 -5.09 -9.81 -28.85
CA ALA A 23 -5.59 -10.69 -29.90
C ALA A 23 -5.65 -10.02 -31.29
N THR A 24 -5.92 -8.71 -31.34
CA THR A 24 -5.94 -7.90 -32.57
C THR A 24 -4.55 -7.41 -33.00
N GLY A 25 -3.51 -7.69 -32.22
CA GLY A 25 -2.14 -7.26 -32.52
C GLY A 25 -1.86 -5.78 -32.29
N VAL A 26 -2.81 -5.03 -31.72
CA VAL A 26 -2.62 -3.61 -31.32
C VAL A 26 -1.61 -3.50 -30.17
N LEU A 27 -1.62 -4.47 -29.27
CA LEU A 27 -0.63 -4.60 -28.19
C LEU A 27 0.23 -5.84 -28.43
N PRO A 28 1.56 -5.71 -28.59
CA PRO A 28 2.46 -6.85 -28.69
C PRO A 28 2.34 -7.77 -27.47
N ALA A 29 2.27 -9.06 -27.70
CA ALA A 29 2.16 -10.06 -26.61
C ALA A 29 3.34 -9.97 -25.62
N ALA A 30 4.52 -9.61 -26.12
CA ALA A 30 5.71 -9.40 -25.26
C ALA A 30 5.50 -8.28 -24.24
N ASP A 31 4.90 -7.17 -24.64
CA ASP A 31 4.62 -6.02 -23.76
C ASP A 31 3.54 -6.39 -22.73
N ALA A 32 2.52 -7.13 -23.17
CA ALA A 32 1.49 -7.63 -22.26
C ALA A 32 2.07 -8.57 -21.18
N LEU A 33 2.96 -9.49 -21.57
CA LEU A 33 3.66 -10.37 -20.64
C LEU A 33 4.57 -9.59 -19.68
N ALA A 34 5.29 -8.59 -20.15
CA ALA A 34 6.11 -7.74 -19.31
C ALA A 34 5.28 -6.99 -18.24
N ILE A 35 4.06 -6.56 -18.58
CA ILE A 35 3.13 -5.97 -17.61
C ILE A 35 2.68 -7.02 -16.58
N VAL A 36 2.32 -8.21 -17.02
CA VAL A 36 1.91 -9.31 -16.12
C VAL A 36 3.04 -9.66 -15.16
N ASP A 37 4.26 -9.86 -15.64
CA ASP A 37 5.42 -10.19 -14.81
C ASP A 37 5.72 -9.08 -13.78
N ARG A 38 5.47 -7.83 -14.12
CA ARG A 38 5.64 -6.69 -13.21
C ARG A 38 4.56 -6.60 -12.14
N VAL A 39 3.31 -6.92 -12.50
CA VAL A 39 2.14 -6.75 -11.63
C VAL A 39 1.88 -7.98 -10.77
N TRP A 40 2.18 -9.18 -11.26
CA TRP A 40 1.94 -10.43 -10.57
C TRP A 40 2.52 -10.51 -9.14
N PRO A 41 3.79 -10.14 -8.88
CA PRO A 41 4.33 -10.20 -7.53
C PRO A 41 3.58 -9.28 -6.56
N ILE A 42 3.13 -8.12 -7.04
CA ILE A 42 2.36 -7.16 -6.24
C ILE A 42 1.00 -7.75 -5.88
N LEU A 43 0.30 -8.36 -6.84
CA LEU A 43 -1.00 -9.00 -6.59
C LEU A 43 -0.87 -10.15 -5.58
N VAL A 44 0.14 -11.00 -5.73
CA VAL A 44 0.40 -12.09 -4.78
C VAL A 44 0.71 -11.55 -3.39
N ALA A 45 1.52 -10.50 -3.29
CA ALA A 45 1.82 -9.86 -2.01
C ALA A 45 0.56 -9.30 -1.35
N VAL A 46 -0.31 -8.60 -2.10
CA VAL A 46 -1.58 -8.06 -1.58
C VAL A 46 -2.48 -9.19 -1.04
N VAL A 47 -2.64 -10.27 -1.81
CA VAL A 47 -3.44 -11.42 -1.38
C VAL A 47 -2.84 -12.07 -0.13
N ALA A 48 -1.54 -12.31 -0.12
CA ALA A 48 -0.85 -12.92 1.01
C ALA A 48 -1.01 -12.09 2.30
N VAL A 49 -0.79 -10.78 2.21
CA VAL A 49 -0.95 -9.86 3.37
C VAL A 49 -2.40 -9.81 3.83
N THR A 50 -3.36 -9.80 2.91
CA THR A 50 -4.79 -9.81 3.27
C THR A 50 -5.16 -11.10 4.01
N VAL A 51 -4.69 -12.25 3.55
CA VAL A 51 -4.91 -13.53 4.22
C VAL A 51 -4.25 -13.55 5.61
N VAL A 52 -3.01 -13.10 5.72
CA VAL A 52 -2.31 -13.01 7.02
C VAL A 52 -3.03 -12.06 7.97
N ALA A 53 -3.47 -10.90 7.49
CA ALA A 53 -4.23 -9.94 8.31
C ALA A 53 -5.55 -10.54 8.80
N GLU A 54 -6.27 -11.28 7.96
CA GLU A 54 -7.50 -11.99 8.35
C GLU A 54 -7.25 -13.09 9.38
N LEU A 55 -6.17 -13.86 9.22
CA LEU A 55 -5.77 -14.88 10.19
C LEU A 55 -5.38 -14.25 11.53
N CYS A 56 -4.63 -13.15 11.53
CA CYS A 56 -4.27 -12.39 12.71
C CYS A 56 -5.52 -11.82 13.41
N ALA A 57 -6.51 -11.34 12.65
CA ALA A 57 -7.78 -10.88 13.19
C ALA A 57 -8.53 -12.01 13.89
N LYS A 58 -8.65 -13.18 13.25
CA LYS A 58 -9.29 -14.37 13.84
C LYS A 58 -8.55 -14.91 15.05
N ALA A 59 -7.23 -14.80 15.09
CA ALA A 59 -6.40 -15.18 16.23
C ALA A 59 -6.43 -14.18 17.41
N GLY A 60 -7.16 -13.05 17.28
CA GLY A 60 -7.25 -12.01 18.30
C GLY A 60 -5.96 -11.19 18.48
N VAL A 61 -5.04 -11.27 17.52
CA VAL A 61 -3.77 -10.52 17.58
C VAL A 61 -4.04 -9.02 17.60
N PHE A 62 -4.97 -8.54 16.78
CA PHE A 62 -5.31 -7.12 16.74
C PHE A 62 -5.99 -6.65 18.02
N ASP A 63 -6.79 -7.50 18.68
CA ASP A 63 -7.40 -7.17 19.97
C ASP A 63 -6.33 -7.04 21.07
N ALA A 64 -5.34 -7.95 21.10
CA ALA A 64 -4.23 -7.89 22.03
C ALA A 64 -3.34 -6.65 21.79
N VAL A 65 -3.04 -6.34 20.53
CA VAL A 65 -2.29 -5.12 20.15
C VAL A 65 -3.10 -3.87 20.51
N SER A 66 -4.40 -3.87 20.24
CA SER A 66 -5.30 -2.75 20.54
C SER A 66 -5.40 -2.50 22.05
N ALA A 67 -5.50 -3.55 22.86
CA ALA A 67 -5.51 -3.42 24.32
C ALA A 67 -4.20 -2.80 24.85
N ARG A 68 -3.06 -3.20 24.30
CA ARG A 68 -1.76 -2.60 24.65
C ARG A 68 -1.66 -1.14 24.20
N LEU A 69 -2.05 -0.84 22.97
CA LEU A 69 -2.03 0.53 22.45
C LEU A 69 -3.01 1.43 23.19
N ALA A 70 -4.20 0.93 23.58
CA ALA A 70 -5.16 1.65 24.40
C ALA A 70 -4.58 1.97 25.79
N GLY A 71 -3.81 1.04 26.38
CA GLY A 71 -3.08 1.28 27.62
C GLY A 71 -2.02 2.38 27.49
N TRP A 72 -1.29 2.42 26.38
CA TRP A 72 -0.26 3.42 26.11
C TRP A 72 -0.85 4.77 25.64
N SER A 73 -1.90 4.72 24.84
CA SER A 73 -2.59 5.94 24.37
C SER A 73 -3.51 6.56 25.42
N ARG A 74 -3.73 5.88 26.56
CA ARG A 74 -4.69 6.29 27.59
C ARG A 74 -6.08 6.60 27.02
N GLY A 75 -6.50 5.85 26.00
CA GLY A 75 -7.77 6.07 25.29
C GLY A 75 -7.81 7.30 24.38
N ARG A 76 -6.67 7.96 24.13
CA ARG A 76 -6.59 9.11 23.23
C ARG A 76 -6.37 8.65 21.78
N VAL A 77 -7.39 8.81 20.95
CA VAL A 77 -7.35 8.46 19.52
C VAL A 77 -6.18 9.16 18.79
N ILE A 78 -5.89 10.41 19.20
CA ILE A 78 -4.81 11.20 18.61
C ILE A 78 -3.43 10.59 18.86
N VAL A 79 -3.22 9.98 20.04
CA VAL A 79 -1.95 9.33 20.37
C VAL A 79 -1.79 8.06 19.53
N LEU A 80 -2.85 7.27 19.38
CA LEU A 80 -2.85 6.09 18.51
C LEU A 80 -2.55 6.49 17.06
N TRP A 81 -3.19 7.54 16.57
CA TRP A 81 -2.96 8.05 15.23
C TRP A 81 -1.51 8.51 15.03
N LEU A 82 -0.95 9.26 15.98
CA LEU A 82 0.45 9.70 15.93
C LEU A 82 1.44 8.54 15.96
N MET A 83 1.17 7.49 16.75
CA MET A 83 2.00 6.28 16.77
C MET A 83 1.99 5.55 15.43
N ILE A 84 0.82 5.41 14.81
CA ILE A 84 0.67 4.83 13.48
C ILE A 84 1.36 5.70 12.42
N ALA A 85 1.21 7.01 12.50
CA ALA A 85 1.85 7.95 11.59
C ALA A 85 3.38 7.88 11.69
N LEU A 86 3.92 7.88 12.91
CA LEU A 86 5.35 7.72 13.14
C LEU A 86 5.87 6.37 12.61
N PHE A 87 5.14 5.29 12.89
CA PHE A 87 5.50 3.96 12.42
C PHE A 87 5.47 3.89 10.90
N ALA A 88 4.43 4.40 10.25
CA ALA A 88 4.34 4.47 8.79
C ALA A 88 5.49 5.27 8.17
N THR A 89 5.86 6.40 8.78
CA THR A 89 6.98 7.23 8.33
C THR A 89 8.30 6.47 8.40
N VAL A 90 8.58 5.82 9.52
CA VAL A 90 9.80 5.03 9.72
C VAL A 90 9.85 3.86 8.73
N VAL A 91 8.76 3.09 8.61
CA VAL A 91 8.69 1.96 7.69
C VAL A 91 8.91 2.41 6.24
N THR A 92 8.29 3.51 5.83
CA THR A 92 8.46 4.05 4.47
C THR A 92 9.88 4.50 4.20
N ALA A 93 10.54 5.14 5.15
CA ALA A 93 11.91 5.61 5.00
C ALA A 93 12.88 4.45 4.74
N PHE A 94 12.68 3.29 5.38
CA PHE A 94 13.59 2.15 5.27
C PHE A 94 13.18 1.12 4.22
N LEU A 95 11.90 0.88 4.00
CA LEU A 95 11.44 -0.15 3.07
C LEU A 95 11.23 0.43 1.66
N SER A 96 10.12 0.98 1.40
CA SER A 96 9.75 1.72 0.18
C SER A 96 8.31 2.21 0.27
N LEU A 97 7.95 3.15 -0.59
CA LEU A 97 6.60 3.62 -0.77
C LEU A 97 5.60 2.47 -1.03
N ASP A 98 5.90 1.64 -2.05
CA ASP A 98 4.99 0.57 -2.48
C ASP A 98 4.81 -0.47 -1.38
N THR A 99 5.90 -0.87 -0.72
CA THR A 99 5.86 -1.83 0.38
C THR A 99 5.03 -1.31 1.55
N THR A 100 5.22 -0.06 1.94
CA THR A 100 4.46 0.55 3.04
C THR A 100 2.98 0.67 2.69
N ALA A 101 2.64 1.15 1.49
CA ALA A 101 1.25 1.31 1.08
C ALA A 101 0.52 -0.05 1.03
N VAL A 102 1.16 -1.07 0.48
CA VAL A 102 0.54 -2.40 0.29
C VAL A 102 0.49 -3.21 1.58
N LEU A 103 1.59 -3.25 2.35
CA LEU A 103 1.68 -4.11 3.53
C LEU A 103 1.12 -3.46 4.80
N LEU A 104 1.36 -2.17 4.99
CA LEU A 104 0.98 -1.50 6.23
C LEU A 104 -0.49 -1.08 6.25
N THR A 105 -1.07 -0.69 5.10
CA THR A 105 -2.46 -0.21 5.07
C THR A 105 -3.47 -1.25 5.58
N PRO A 106 -3.46 -2.52 5.16
CA PRO A 106 -4.37 -3.53 5.71
C PRO A 106 -4.24 -3.71 7.22
N VAL A 107 -3.00 -3.68 7.74
CA VAL A 107 -2.71 -3.81 9.17
C VAL A 107 -3.30 -2.63 9.93
N VAL A 108 -3.07 -1.42 9.46
CA VAL A 108 -3.59 -0.19 10.07
C VAL A 108 -5.11 -0.14 10.05
N VAL A 109 -5.73 -0.57 8.96
CA VAL A 109 -7.20 -0.70 8.86
C VAL A 109 -7.74 -1.70 9.88
N ALA A 110 -7.08 -2.84 10.06
CA ALA A 110 -7.47 -3.84 11.04
C ALA A 110 -7.35 -3.31 12.47
N VAL A 111 -6.25 -2.63 12.81
CA VAL A 111 -6.05 -1.99 14.11
C VAL A 111 -7.10 -0.91 14.37
N ALA A 112 -7.42 -0.06 13.40
CA ALA A 112 -8.46 0.96 13.55
C ALA A 112 -9.82 0.33 13.85
N ARG A 113 -10.21 -0.71 13.10
CA ARG A 113 -11.47 -1.45 13.31
C ARG A 113 -11.53 -2.12 14.67
N ALA A 114 -10.46 -2.76 15.12
CA ALA A 114 -10.38 -3.41 16.44
C ALA A 114 -10.54 -2.40 17.59
N ASN A 115 -10.17 -1.13 17.38
CA ASN A 115 -10.41 -0.04 18.35
C ASN A 115 -11.76 0.67 18.17
N GLY A 116 -12.65 0.19 17.30
CA GLY A 116 -13.95 0.83 17.02
C GLY A 116 -13.84 2.17 16.31
N LEU A 117 -12.70 2.45 15.66
CA LEU A 117 -12.42 3.71 14.97
C LEU A 117 -12.71 3.60 13.47
N PRO A 118 -13.11 4.69 12.80
CA PRO A 118 -13.28 4.70 11.36
C PRO A 118 -11.93 4.44 10.68
N PRO A 119 -11.81 3.40 9.84
CA PRO A 119 -10.51 3.00 9.27
C PRO A 119 -9.99 3.95 8.20
N LEU A 120 -10.89 4.71 7.54
CA LEU A 120 -10.56 5.54 6.39
C LEU A 120 -9.49 6.60 6.70
N PRO A 121 -9.61 7.41 7.78
CA PRO A 121 -8.58 8.40 8.11
C PRO A 121 -7.20 7.78 8.35
N PHE A 122 -7.15 6.61 8.95
CA PHE A 122 -5.91 5.89 9.23
C PHE A 122 -5.28 5.34 7.95
N ALA A 123 -6.10 4.76 7.06
CA ALA A 123 -5.64 4.29 5.75
C ALA A 123 -5.10 5.45 4.90
N PHE A 124 -5.82 6.57 4.84
CA PHE A 124 -5.36 7.77 4.12
C PHE A 124 -4.05 8.31 4.70
N THR A 125 -3.93 8.39 6.02
CA THR A 125 -2.69 8.81 6.66
C THR A 125 -1.52 7.92 6.28
N THR A 126 -1.72 6.60 6.28
CA THR A 126 -0.68 5.64 5.91
C THR A 126 -0.23 5.81 4.46
N VAL A 127 -1.18 5.89 3.53
CA VAL A 127 -0.87 6.09 2.10
C VAL A 127 -0.24 7.45 1.85
N TRP A 128 -0.74 8.50 2.49
CA TRP A 128 -0.15 9.83 2.38
C TRP A 128 1.28 9.86 2.89
N LEU A 129 1.54 9.28 4.06
CA LEU A 129 2.88 9.20 4.62
C LEU A 129 3.80 8.29 3.80
N ALA A 130 3.30 7.20 3.24
CA ALA A 130 4.06 6.39 2.31
C ALA A 130 4.58 7.22 1.12
N ASN A 131 3.74 8.10 0.57
CA ASN A 131 4.14 8.98 -0.52
C ASN A 131 5.09 10.10 -0.08
N THR A 132 4.82 10.77 1.04
CA THR A 132 5.61 11.93 1.49
C THR A 132 6.91 11.51 2.18
N ALA A 133 6.89 10.48 3.01
CA ALA A 133 8.08 10.00 3.71
C ALA A 133 9.08 9.30 2.79
N SER A 134 8.64 8.79 1.65
CA SER A 134 9.53 8.25 0.62
C SER A 134 10.47 9.30 0.02
N LEU A 135 10.20 10.58 0.21
CA LEU A 135 11.07 11.67 -0.24
C LEU A 135 12.29 11.88 0.68
N PHE A 136 12.25 11.37 1.92
CA PHE A 136 13.36 11.54 2.86
C PHE A 136 14.63 10.80 2.45
N LEU A 137 14.49 9.62 1.85
CA LEU A 137 15.64 8.83 1.39
C LEU A 137 15.50 8.54 -0.11
N PRO A 138 16.54 8.83 -0.92
CA PRO A 138 16.53 8.54 -2.36
C PRO A 138 16.26 7.07 -2.69
N ILE A 139 16.62 6.16 -1.78
CA ILE A 139 16.49 4.70 -1.94
C ILE A 139 15.02 4.24 -1.80
N SER A 140 14.18 4.99 -1.09
CA SER A 140 12.79 4.59 -0.84
C SER A 140 11.85 4.78 -2.03
N ASN A 141 12.31 5.48 -3.08
CA ASN A 141 11.52 5.72 -4.27
C ASN A 141 12.41 5.74 -5.52
N LEU A 142 12.11 4.85 -6.48
CA LEU A 142 12.84 4.75 -7.74
C LEU A 142 12.88 6.09 -8.51
N THR A 143 11.79 6.86 -8.44
CA THR A 143 11.71 8.18 -9.09
C THR A 143 12.73 9.16 -8.49
N ASN A 144 12.90 9.15 -7.17
CA ASN A 144 13.88 10.00 -6.50
C ASN A 144 15.30 9.57 -6.85
N LEU A 145 15.55 8.28 -6.95
CA LEU A 145 16.86 7.75 -7.36
C LEU A 145 17.21 8.17 -8.78
N LEU A 146 16.25 8.08 -9.70
CA LEU A 146 16.42 8.51 -11.08
C LEU A 146 16.62 10.04 -11.20
N ALA A 147 15.88 10.82 -10.42
CA ALA A 147 16.03 12.26 -10.38
C ALA A 147 17.41 12.67 -9.83
N ALA A 148 17.84 12.05 -8.74
CA ALA A 148 19.16 12.30 -8.15
C ALA A 148 20.30 11.97 -9.15
N HIS A 149 20.17 10.86 -9.89
CA HIS A 149 21.15 10.47 -10.91
C HIS A 149 21.20 11.48 -12.07
N ARG A 150 20.04 11.98 -12.53
CA ARG A 150 19.97 13.00 -13.59
C ARG A 150 20.54 14.34 -13.15
N LEU A 151 20.28 14.77 -11.93
CA LEU A 151 20.79 16.05 -11.38
C LEU A 151 22.27 15.99 -11.09
N GLY A 152 22.80 14.84 -10.63
CA GLY A 152 24.24 14.65 -10.40
C GLY A 152 25.06 14.70 -11.70
N HIS A 153 24.54 14.20 -12.81
CA HIS A 153 25.23 14.27 -14.12
C HIS A 153 25.08 15.63 -14.81
N GLY A 154 24.14 16.46 -14.43
CA GLY A 154 23.95 17.80 -14.98
C GLY A 154 24.82 18.89 -14.32
N ALA A 155 25.49 18.57 -13.22
CA ALA A 155 26.38 19.50 -12.51
C ALA A 155 27.83 19.43 -12.99
N ASP A 156 28.19 18.43 -13.79
CA ASP A 156 29.55 18.18 -14.30
C ASP A 156 29.74 18.61 -15.76
N THR A 157 28.77 19.32 -16.34
CA THR A 157 28.86 19.93 -17.70
C THR A 157 28.73 21.44 -17.62
#